data_506773dd2c8f25e9c96a406107c72d9b
#
_entry.id   506773dd2c8f25e9c96a406107c72d9b
#
_cell.length_a   1.000
_cell.length_b   1.000
_cell.length_c   1.000
_cell.angle_alpha   90.00
_cell.angle_beta   90.00
_cell.angle_gamma   90.00
#
_symmetry.space_group_name_H-M   'P 1'
#
loop_
_entity.id
_entity.type
_entity.pdbx_description
1 polymer ?
#
loop_
_entity_poly.entity_id
_entity_poly.type
_entity_poly.pdbx_seq_one_letter_code
_entity_poly.pdbx_strand_id
1 'polypeptide(L)'
;MNRLFLFTLTLICHCLITTAQEIEYAQPVNTPESCTSIMVGKKASADGSVMTSHTCDGNYRTWMDIVPAATYDRDTTVAIRNGRMHTEYPGDQTNVELKGTIPQARSTYQFLNTSYPCLNEKQLGIGETTISGRKELVNKKGMFMIEELEKIALQRC
;
A
#
# COMPACT_ATOMS: atom_id res chain seq x y z
N MET A 1 -52.16 -21.29 27.66
CA MET A 1 -50.72 -21.08 27.89
C MET A 1 -49.90 -21.06 26.57
N ASN A 2 -50.43 -20.70 25.43
CA ASN A 2 -49.72 -20.81 24.14
C ASN A 2 -49.79 -19.57 23.22
N ARG A 3 -50.53 -18.53 23.61
CA ARG A 3 -50.61 -17.33 22.75
C ARG A 3 -49.56 -16.25 23.09
N LEU A 4 -49.06 -16.23 24.31
CA LEU A 4 -48.04 -15.28 24.75
C LEU A 4 -46.64 -15.64 24.23
N PHE A 5 -46.35 -16.93 24.05
CA PHE A 5 -45.09 -17.42 23.54
C PHE A 5 -44.90 -17.17 22.04
N LEU A 6 -45.99 -17.15 21.28
CA LEU A 6 -45.94 -16.88 19.84
C LEU A 6 -45.67 -15.40 19.54
N PHE A 7 -46.20 -14.50 20.41
CA PHE A 7 -45.97 -13.05 20.22
C PHE A 7 -44.56 -12.62 20.57
N THR A 8 -43.92 -13.26 21.54
CA THR A 8 -42.51 -12.97 21.87
C THR A 8 -41.53 -13.48 20.83
N LEU A 9 -41.82 -14.61 20.22
CA LEU A 9 -40.95 -15.16 19.16
C LEU A 9 -41.00 -14.33 17.88
N THR A 10 -42.18 -13.79 17.53
CA THR A 10 -42.36 -12.91 16.35
C THR A 10 -41.69 -11.55 16.58
N LEU A 11 -41.67 -11.04 17.78
CA LEU A 11 -41.00 -9.74 18.10
C LEU A 11 -39.48 -9.86 18.07
N ILE A 12 -38.92 -11.00 18.50
CA ILE A 12 -37.46 -11.27 18.44
C ILE A 12 -36.98 -11.47 17.01
N CYS A 13 -37.81 -12.07 16.15
CA CYS A 13 -37.45 -12.25 14.75
C CYS A 13 -37.46 -10.94 13.94
N HIS A 14 -38.25 -9.94 14.35
CA HIS A 14 -38.26 -8.62 13.69
C HIS A 14 -37.11 -7.69 14.09
N CYS A 15 -36.46 -7.94 15.25
CA CYS A 15 -35.29 -7.17 15.66
C CYS A 15 -33.98 -7.64 15.00
N LEU A 16 -33.96 -8.75 14.28
CA LEU A 16 -32.75 -9.27 13.62
C LEU A 16 -32.68 -8.98 12.11
N ILE A 17 -33.69 -8.29 11.56
CA ILE A 17 -33.57 -7.73 10.20
C ILE A 17 -32.98 -6.32 10.38
N THR A 18 -31.72 -6.25 10.79
CA THR A 18 -30.90 -5.08 10.47
C THR A 18 -30.78 -5.08 8.96
N THR A 19 -31.53 -4.24 8.29
CA THR A 19 -31.27 -3.88 6.90
C THR A 19 -29.80 -3.49 6.83
N ALA A 20 -28.99 -4.30 6.19
CA ALA A 20 -27.72 -3.82 5.70
C ALA A 20 -28.07 -2.59 4.85
N GLN A 21 -27.81 -1.39 5.36
CA GLN A 21 -27.82 -0.22 4.53
C GLN A 21 -26.78 -0.50 3.45
N GLU A 22 -27.24 -0.68 2.21
CA GLU A 22 -26.35 -0.57 1.08
C GLU A 22 -25.65 0.78 1.25
N ILE A 23 -24.36 0.73 1.54
CA ILE A 23 -23.52 1.92 1.46
C ILE A 23 -23.51 2.25 -0.03
N GLU A 24 -24.38 3.19 -0.43
CA GLU A 24 -24.33 3.77 -1.75
C GLU A 24 -22.97 4.44 -1.86
N TYR A 25 -22.03 3.74 -2.49
CA TYR A 25 -20.75 4.34 -2.84
C TYR A 25 -21.08 5.51 -3.77
N ALA A 26 -20.88 6.73 -3.25
CA ALA A 26 -20.96 7.93 -4.06
C ALA A 26 -20.13 7.67 -5.32
N GLN A 27 -20.74 7.82 -6.50
CA GLN A 27 -20.04 7.71 -7.78
C GLN A 27 -18.81 8.61 -7.70
N PRO A 28 -17.64 8.15 -8.15
CA PRO A 28 -16.44 8.97 -8.07
C PRO A 28 -16.72 10.31 -8.77
N VAL A 29 -16.79 11.34 -7.97
CA VAL A 29 -16.69 12.71 -8.50
C VAL A 29 -15.37 12.70 -9.26
N ASN A 30 -15.33 13.31 -10.43
CA ASN A 30 -14.15 13.42 -11.29
C ASN A 30 -13.08 14.26 -10.56
N THR A 31 -12.57 13.70 -9.46
CA THR A 31 -11.50 14.28 -8.65
C THR A 31 -10.19 13.93 -9.33
N PRO A 32 -9.27 14.88 -9.43
CA PRO A 32 -7.93 14.58 -9.90
C PRO A 32 -7.35 13.43 -9.05
N GLU A 33 -6.65 12.51 -9.71
CA GLU A 33 -5.96 11.40 -9.07
C GLU A 33 -5.22 11.89 -7.83
N SER A 34 -5.60 11.38 -6.66
CA SER A 34 -4.99 11.76 -5.40
C SER A 34 -4.80 10.53 -4.51
N CYS A 35 -3.70 10.50 -3.79
CA CYS A 35 -3.41 9.46 -2.82
C CYS A 35 -3.59 10.03 -1.41
N THR A 36 -4.06 9.19 -0.49
CA THR A 36 -4.20 9.54 0.92
C THR A 36 -3.42 8.55 1.77
N SER A 37 -2.56 9.06 2.63
CA SER A 37 -1.84 8.26 3.62
C SER A 37 -2.38 8.54 5.02
N ILE A 38 -2.65 7.48 5.78
CA ILE A 38 -3.00 7.55 7.20
C ILE A 38 -1.92 6.81 7.97
N MET A 39 -1.29 7.50 8.93
CA MET A 39 -0.27 6.91 9.79
C MET A 39 -0.63 7.11 11.25
N VAL A 40 -0.57 6.02 12.02
CA VAL A 40 -0.81 6.02 13.47
C VAL A 40 0.47 5.64 14.18
N GLY A 41 1.03 6.58 14.94
CA GLY A 41 2.24 6.36 15.73
C GLY A 41 1.94 5.69 17.08
N LYS A 42 2.96 5.20 17.75
CA LYS A 42 2.90 4.47 19.03
C LYS A 42 2.09 5.15 20.14
N LYS A 43 2.04 6.48 20.16
CA LYS A 43 1.33 7.25 21.19
C LYS A 43 -0.17 7.44 20.88
N ALA A 44 -0.59 7.11 19.66
CA ALA A 44 -1.97 7.27 19.19
C ALA A 44 -2.73 5.94 19.12
N SER A 45 -2.04 4.81 19.24
CA SER A 45 -2.65 3.48 19.32
C SER A 45 -2.84 3.03 20.76
N ALA A 46 -3.85 2.19 21.02
CA ALA A 46 -4.17 1.70 22.35
C ALA A 46 -3.13 0.71 22.91
N ASP A 47 -2.45 -0.01 22.04
CA ASP A 47 -1.47 -1.07 22.35
C ASP A 47 -0.01 -0.70 22.02
N GLY A 48 0.22 0.55 21.56
CA GLY A 48 1.53 1.00 21.15
C GLY A 48 1.96 0.51 19.75
N SER A 49 1.06 -0.08 18.99
CA SER A 49 1.32 -0.48 17.59
C SER A 49 1.48 0.74 16.69
N VAL A 50 2.17 0.56 15.57
CA VAL A 50 2.23 1.51 14.46
C VAL A 50 1.40 0.97 13.31
N MET A 51 0.53 1.80 12.76
CA MET A 51 -0.32 1.44 11.63
C MET A 51 -0.13 2.42 10.49
N THR A 52 -0.15 1.91 9.27
CA THR A 52 -0.17 2.72 8.06
C THR A 52 -1.22 2.19 7.09
N SER A 53 -1.90 3.10 6.43
CA SER A 53 -2.83 2.82 5.34
C SER A 53 -2.60 3.84 4.25
N HIS A 54 -2.70 3.39 3.00
CA HIS A 54 -2.44 4.22 1.85
C HIS A 54 -3.43 3.89 0.74
N THR A 55 -4.09 4.91 0.19
CA THR A 55 -4.88 4.77 -1.03
C THR A 55 -4.02 5.10 -2.23
N CYS A 56 -4.33 4.48 -3.35
CA CYS A 56 -3.58 4.61 -4.58
C CYS A 56 -4.58 4.68 -5.74
N ASP A 57 -4.82 5.89 -6.25
CA ASP A 57 -5.77 6.13 -7.32
C ASP A 57 -5.08 5.93 -8.67
N GLY A 58 -5.36 4.79 -9.34
CA GLY A 58 -4.79 4.47 -10.64
C GLY A 58 -4.76 2.98 -10.94
N ASN A 59 -4.30 2.63 -12.14
CA ASN A 59 -4.17 1.25 -12.60
C ASN A 59 -2.84 0.63 -12.14
N TYR A 60 -2.73 0.40 -10.85
CA TYR A 60 -1.57 -0.21 -10.25
C TYR A 60 -1.76 -1.71 -10.06
N ARG A 61 -0.66 -2.45 -9.92
CA ARG A 61 -0.70 -3.87 -9.62
C ARG A 61 -1.45 -4.15 -8.31
N THR A 62 -2.19 -5.25 -8.29
CA THR A 62 -2.98 -5.69 -7.12
C THR A 62 -2.35 -6.89 -6.39
N TRP A 63 -1.31 -7.50 -6.95
CA TRP A 63 -0.58 -8.57 -6.31
C TRP A 63 0.42 -8.02 -5.27
N MET A 64 0.69 -8.81 -4.26
CA MET A 64 1.71 -8.52 -3.25
C MET A 64 2.47 -9.79 -2.88
N ASP A 65 3.69 -9.62 -2.39
CA ASP A 65 4.53 -10.67 -1.84
C ASP A 65 5.37 -10.14 -0.67
N ILE A 66 5.97 -11.06 0.06
CA ILE A 66 6.92 -10.73 1.12
C ILE A 66 8.31 -10.95 0.55
N VAL A 67 9.10 -9.88 0.48
CA VAL A 67 10.53 -9.97 0.14
C VAL A 67 11.29 -10.26 1.42
N PRO A 68 11.97 -11.43 1.54
CA PRO A 68 12.66 -11.80 2.77
C PRO A 68 13.88 -10.93 3.03
N ALA A 69 14.29 -10.85 4.29
CA ALA A 69 15.59 -10.33 4.67
C ALA A 69 16.70 -11.18 4.01
N ALA A 70 17.80 -10.52 3.62
CA ALA A 70 18.90 -11.21 2.94
C ALA A 70 20.26 -10.57 3.28
N THR A 71 21.31 -11.37 3.06
CA THR A 71 22.69 -10.89 3.13
C THR A 71 23.34 -11.04 1.76
N TYR A 72 24.10 -10.06 1.36
CA TYR A 72 24.73 -9.95 0.04
C TYR A 72 26.24 -9.79 0.15
N ASP A 73 26.93 -10.21 -0.89
CA ASP A 73 28.35 -9.98 -1.04
C ASP A 73 28.66 -8.48 -1.24
N ARG A 74 29.91 -8.08 -0.92
CA ARG A 74 30.31 -6.68 -0.89
C ARG A 74 30.08 -5.94 -2.20
N ASP A 75 30.29 -6.61 -3.33
CA ASP A 75 30.24 -6.00 -4.65
C ASP A 75 28.90 -6.22 -5.38
N THR A 76 27.91 -6.70 -4.64
CA THR A 76 26.55 -6.89 -5.18
C THR A 76 25.92 -5.55 -5.52
N THR A 77 25.23 -5.49 -6.65
CA THR A 77 24.43 -4.34 -7.07
C THR A 77 22.97 -4.73 -7.16
N VAL A 78 22.09 -3.76 -6.96
CA VAL A 78 20.65 -3.89 -7.17
C VAL A 78 20.21 -3.03 -8.35
N ALA A 79 19.39 -3.61 -9.21
CA ALA A 79 18.82 -2.93 -10.36
C ALA A 79 17.70 -1.96 -9.94
N ILE A 80 17.72 -0.78 -10.52
CA ILE A 80 16.66 0.22 -10.41
C ILE A 80 15.82 0.13 -11.67
N ARG A 81 14.52 -0.11 -11.50
CA ARG A 81 13.60 -0.36 -12.61
C ARG A 81 12.42 0.60 -12.56
N ASN A 82 11.89 0.92 -13.72
CA ASN A 82 10.63 1.63 -13.89
C ASN A 82 9.57 0.68 -14.44
N GLY A 83 8.30 0.90 -14.09
CA GLY A 83 7.16 0.15 -14.62
C GLY A 83 6.72 -1.05 -13.79
N ARG A 84 7.42 -1.44 -12.73
CA ARG A 84 7.05 -2.60 -11.90
C ARG A 84 5.71 -2.45 -11.20
N MET A 85 5.31 -1.23 -10.88
CA MET A 85 4.03 -0.94 -10.25
C MET A 85 2.81 -1.22 -11.14
N HIS A 86 3.04 -1.52 -12.43
CA HIS A 86 1.97 -1.80 -13.40
C HIS A 86 1.99 -3.25 -13.90
N THR A 87 2.76 -4.13 -13.28
CA THR A 87 2.86 -5.54 -13.67
C THR A 87 1.64 -6.35 -13.20
N GLU A 88 1.25 -7.38 -13.96
CA GLU A 88 0.03 -8.16 -13.69
C GLU A 88 0.25 -9.27 -12.64
N TYR A 89 1.46 -9.83 -12.57
CA TYR A 89 1.81 -10.92 -11.64
C TYR A 89 3.27 -10.82 -11.20
N PRO A 90 3.65 -11.51 -10.11
CA PRO A 90 5.04 -11.59 -9.67
C PRO A 90 5.95 -12.18 -10.76
N GLY A 91 7.01 -11.47 -11.10
CA GLY A 91 7.93 -11.89 -12.18
C GLY A 91 7.60 -11.36 -13.56
N ASP A 92 6.44 -10.75 -13.77
CA ASP A 92 6.13 -10.06 -15.02
C ASP A 92 7.17 -8.96 -15.29
N GLN A 93 7.71 -8.94 -16.50
CA GLN A 93 8.69 -7.96 -16.98
C GLN A 93 8.14 -7.12 -18.14
N THR A 94 6.87 -7.27 -18.48
CA THR A 94 6.23 -6.48 -19.54
C THR A 94 6.27 -5.00 -19.18
N ASN A 95 6.85 -4.19 -20.06
CA ASN A 95 7.05 -2.75 -19.86
C ASN A 95 7.92 -2.37 -18.64
N VAL A 96 8.68 -3.31 -18.08
CA VAL A 96 9.65 -3.02 -17.02
C VAL A 96 10.99 -2.64 -17.63
N GLU A 97 11.43 -1.42 -17.38
CA GLU A 97 12.65 -0.85 -17.95
C GLU A 97 13.76 -0.73 -16.91
N LEU A 98 14.96 -1.23 -17.21
CA LEU A 98 16.15 -1.01 -16.39
C LEU A 98 16.63 0.44 -16.54
N LYS A 99 16.70 1.18 -15.44
CA LYS A 99 17.19 2.57 -15.40
C LYS A 99 18.63 2.71 -14.90
N GLY A 100 19.13 1.71 -14.23
CA GLY A 100 20.49 1.69 -13.72
C GLY A 100 20.68 0.68 -12.59
N THR A 101 21.83 0.75 -11.94
CA THR A 101 22.15 -0.06 -10.76
C THR A 101 22.78 0.80 -9.68
N ILE A 102 22.57 0.41 -8.44
CA ILE A 102 23.24 1.01 -7.27
C ILE A 102 23.87 -0.10 -6.42
N PRO A 103 24.87 0.20 -5.57
CA PRO A 103 25.40 -0.77 -4.63
C PRO A 103 24.29 -1.33 -3.72
N GLN A 104 24.27 -2.65 -3.53
CA GLN A 104 23.34 -3.28 -2.60
C GLN A 104 23.86 -3.15 -1.15
N ALA A 105 22.94 -2.95 -0.19
CA ALA A 105 23.29 -3.06 1.22
C ALA A 105 23.68 -4.50 1.55
N ARG A 106 24.67 -4.70 2.42
CA ARG A 106 25.12 -6.05 2.80
C ARG A 106 24.08 -6.86 3.52
N SER A 107 23.23 -6.21 4.27
CA SER A 107 22.06 -6.81 4.91
C SER A 107 20.83 -5.99 4.56
N THR A 108 19.73 -6.65 4.24
CA THR A 108 18.45 -6.03 3.97
C THR A 108 17.39 -6.58 4.89
N TYR A 109 16.40 -5.79 5.20
CA TYR A 109 15.25 -6.19 5.99
C TYR A 109 14.15 -6.79 5.10
N GLN A 110 13.36 -7.67 5.70
CA GLN A 110 12.13 -8.17 5.10
C GLN A 110 11.12 -7.02 4.99
N PHE A 111 10.40 -6.95 3.87
CA PHE A 111 9.35 -5.95 3.68
C PHE A 111 8.18 -6.50 2.87
N LEU A 112 7.02 -5.85 3.03
CA LEU A 112 5.83 -6.11 2.26
C LEU A 112 5.92 -5.36 0.92
N ASN A 113 6.02 -6.12 -0.17
CA ASN A 113 6.17 -5.62 -1.52
C ASN A 113 4.82 -5.49 -2.20
N THR A 114 4.25 -4.31 -2.14
CA THR A 114 3.02 -3.89 -2.82
C THR A 114 3.36 -2.94 -3.98
N SER A 115 2.37 -2.37 -4.64
CA SER A 115 2.60 -1.32 -5.66
C SER A 115 3.41 -0.15 -5.11
N TYR A 116 3.11 0.21 -3.86
CA TYR A 116 3.83 1.18 -3.05
C TYR A 116 4.24 0.46 -1.76
N PRO A 117 5.46 -0.11 -1.69
CA PRO A 117 5.91 -0.79 -0.47
C PRO A 117 5.86 0.16 0.72
N CYS A 118 5.22 -0.26 1.80
CA CYS A 118 4.90 0.66 2.89
C CYS A 118 5.38 0.23 4.29
N LEU A 119 5.81 -1.02 4.47
CA LEU A 119 6.14 -1.55 5.81
C LEU A 119 7.26 -2.58 5.75
N ASN A 120 8.19 -2.53 6.71
CA ASN A 120 9.22 -3.55 6.90
C ASN A 120 9.14 -4.22 8.29
N GLU A 121 9.94 -5.28 8.49
CA GLU A 121 10.00 -6.04 9.76
C GLU A 121 10.49 -5.22 10.96
N LYS A 122 11.12 -4.09 10.73
CA LYS A 122 11.55 -3.16 11.79
C LYS A 122 10.48 -2.14 12.17
N GLN A 123 9.26 -2.32 11.66
CA GLN A 123 8.14 -1.41 11.87
C GLN A 123 8.38 0.00 11.30
N LEU A 124 9.25 0.11 10.30
CA LEU A 124 9.33 1.32 9.49
C LEU A 124 8.13 1.34 8.56
N GLY A 125 7.29 2.36 8.70
CA GLY A 125 6.17 2.66 7.80
C GLY A 125 6.52 3.84 6.90
N ILE A 126 6.22 3.74 5.61
CA ILE A 126 6.34 4.82 4.64
C ILE A 126 4.95 5.04 4.03
N GLY A 127 4.55 6.29 3.93
CA GLY A 127 3.36 6.72 3.21
C GLY A 127 3.75 7.79 2.20
N GLU A 128 3.13 7.74 1.04
CA GLU A 128 3.38 8.66 -0.06
C GLU A 128 2.08 9.37 -0.45
N THR A 129 2.21 10.54 -0.97
CA THR A 129 1.10 11.31 -1.57
C THR A 129 1.64 12.12 -2.74
N THR A 130 0.99 12.00 -3.91
CA THR A 130 1.38 12.74 -5.10
C THR A 130 1.05 14.22 -4.94
N ILE A 131 2.02 15.05 -5.20
CA ILE A 131 1.86 16.51 -5.23
C ILE A 131 2.29 17.07 -6.58
N SER A 132 1.62 18.14 -7.03
CA SER A 132 2.03 18.88 -8.21
C SER A 132 2.97 20.01 -7.82
N GLY A 133 4.15 20.04 -8.43
CA GLY A 133 5.11 21.12 -8.27
C GLY A 133 4.81 22.33 -9.19
N ARG A 134 5.64 23.37 -9.06
CA ARG A 134 5.60 24.52 -9.98
C ARG A 134 6.01 24.09 -11.38
N LYS A 135 5.37 24.65 -12.40
CA LYS A 135 5.65 24.30 -13.81
C LYS A 135 7.09 24.52 -14.23
N GLU A 136 7.74 25.53 -13.65
CA GLU A 136 9.14 25.89 -13.90
C GLU A 136 10.12 24.82 -13.41
N LEU A 137 9.70 23.99 -12.47
CA LEU A 137 10.51 22.91 -11.90
C LEU A 137 10.33 21.58 -12.63
N VAL A 138 9.49 21.50 -13.64
CA VAL A 138 9.27 20.28 -14.42
C VAL A 138 10.56 19.90 -15.15
N ASN A 139 11.14 18.79 -14.76
CA ASN A 139 12.30 18.22 -15.41
C ASN A 139 11.87 17.11 -16.39
N LYS A 140 11.95 17.37 -17.69
CA LYS A 140 11.60 16.38 -18.72
C LYS A 140 12.49 15.12 -18.70
N LYS A 141 13.64 15.18 -18.04
CA LYS A 141 14.54 14.04 -17.84
C LYS A 141 14.31 13.37 -16.47
N GLY A 142 13.43 13.89 -15.65
CA GLY A 142 13.03 13.29 -14.38
C GLY A 142 12.33 11.95 -14.64
N MET A 143 12.52 11.02 -13.72
CA MET A 143 11.87 9.71 -13.74
C MET A 143 11.00 9.57 -12.50
N PHE A 144 9.78 9.10 -12.69
CA PHE A 144 8.92 8.71 -11.59
C PHE A 144 9.34 7.30 -11.13
N MET A 145 9.89 7.19 -9.93
CA MET A 145 10.46 5.93 -9.42
C MET A 145 10.14 5.72 -7.94
N ILE A 146 8.98 6.16 -7.50
CA ILE A 146 8.63 6.13 -6.06
C ILE A 146 8.66 4.70 -5.50
N GLU A 147 8.14 3.71 -6.23
CA GLU A 147 8.16 2.30 -5.82
C GLU A 147 9.60 1.82 -5.50
N GLU A 148 10.55 2.12 -6.36
CA GLU A 148 11.94 1.70 -6.16
C GLU A 148 12.61 2.44 -4.99
N LEU A 149 12.29 3.72 -4.78
CA LEU A 149 12.80 4.51 -3.66
C LEU A 149 12.27 3.99 -2.32
N GLU A 150 10.99 3.69 -2.22
CA GLU A 150 10.37 3.12 -1.03
C GLU A 150 10.94 1.74 -0.71
N LYS A 151 11.06 0.86 -1.71
CA LYS A 151 11.69 -0.45 -1.57
C LYS A 151 13.12 -0.34 -1.03
N ILE A 152 13.93 0.56 -1.57
CA ILE A 152 15.31 0.77 -1.13
C ILE A 152 15.33 1.25 0.32
N ALA A 153 14.47 2.18 0.69
CA ALA A 153 14.38 2.68 2.06
C ALA A 153 13.96 1.56 3.03
N LEU A 154 12.92 0.79 2.71
CA LEU A 154 12.44 -0.32 3.55
C LEU A 154 13.47 -1.43 3.73
N GLN A 155 14.30 -1.68 2.71
CA GLN A 155 15.37 -2.67 2.80
C GLN A 155 16.54 -2.24 3.71
N ARG A 156 16.73 -0.94 3.93
CA ARG A 156 17.98 -0.39 4.50
C ARG A 156 17.81 0.32 5.84
N CYS A 157 16.58 0.68 6.21
CA CYS A 157 16.32 1.49 7.41
C CYS A 157 15.52 0.74 8.50
#